data_f3256d5cb5a76ed1033f5b737e463950
#
_entry.id   f3256d5cb5a76ed1033f5b737e463950
#
_cell.length_a   1.000
_cell.length_b   1.000
_cell.length_c   1.000
_cell.angle_alpha   90.00
_cell.angle_beta   90.00
_cell.angle_gamma   90.00
#
_symmetry.space_group_name_H-M   'P 1'
#
loop_
_entity.id
_entity.type
_entity.pdbx_description
1 polymer ?
#
loop_
_entity_poly.entity_id
_entity_poly.type
_entity_poly.pdbx_seq_one_letter_code
_entity_poly.pdbx_strand_id
1 'polypeptide(L)'
;MFKLKNIFKILNPAPPVGAIQITNRVLRYVLLDSNRKILHSEEILINEGGDGLRKALDDLVLNLKKAKVTSRHVVISLLSDKVYLQNFSLPRVAEGKTAEAVKLNLQLISPLPLDQAYTDAEFWGEATSDKMNFLAAFIERVAVDNVVAVLSEVGFVPVAVEVTPLSLARVLKAVLGDMTGGILAIQLIEDGFQFILFHNGNIAFNSFLKKELLPSGDLNKTKAYLENEFRKIYNFYAGEWGGVVSKIVLVNLGQNKELRGAFLGLGVSVLDFTLGDLGLSDDFASAFGAALRGLISRDADEFISLEGVGTELHYWRDRLLHFLSFWRNVFMTILASMFLVFWCFSYYVGLDLVNKEKTLDDFSK
;
A
#
# COMPACT_ATOMS: atom_id res chain seq x y z
N MET A 1 -15.76 -21.74 16.00
CA MET A 1 -15.81 -20.62 15.05
C MET A 1 -14.54 -20.48 14.18
N PHE A 2 -13.36 -20.82 14.68
CA PHE A 2 -12.08 -20.70 13.95
C PHE A 2 -11.94 -21.57 12.67
N LYS A 3 -12.52 -22.76 12.63
CA LYS A 3 -12.40 -23.67 11.46
C LYS A 3 -13.20 -23.21 10.23
N LEU A 4 -14.35 -22.57 10.41
CA LEU A 4 -15.18 -22.07 9.31
C LEU A 4 -14.52 -20.89 8.56
N LYS A 5 -13.88 -19.93 9.27
CA LYS A 5 -13.15 -18.81 8.63
C LYS A 5 -12.01 -19.29 7.72
N ASN A 6 -11.30 -20.37 8.09
CA ASN A 6 -10.23 -20.91 7.26
C ASN A 6 -10.76 -21.65 6.02
N ILE A 7 -11.90 -22.33 6.13
CA ILE A 7 -12.56 -22.96 4.98
C ILE A 7 -13.05 -21.89 3.99
N PHE A 8 -13.64 -20.80 4.47
CA PHE A 8 -14.04 -19.68 3.60
C PHE A 8 -12.86 -19.01 2.89
N LYS A 9 -11.69 -18.90 3.53
CA LYS A 9 -10.46 -18.40 2.86
C LYS A 9 -9.99 -19.31 1.73
N ILE A 10 -10.09 -20.63 1.91
CA ILE A 10 -9.73 -21.61 0.86
C ILE A 10 -10.73 -21.55 -0.29
N LEU A 11 -12.02 -21.37 0.02
CA LEU A 11 -13.11 -21.33 -0.95
C LEU A 11 -13.26 -19.96 -1.66
N ASN A 12 -12.60 -18.92 -1.16
CA ASN A 12 -12.56 -17.58 -1.75
C ASN A 12 -11.14 -17.01 -1.68
N PRO A 13 -10.22 -17.54 -2.50
CA PRO A 13 -8.85 -17.04 -2.53
C PRO A 13 -8.86 -15.57 -2.93
N ALA A 14 -8.28 -14.71 -2.08
CA ALA A 14 -8.07 -13.33 -2.44
C ALA A 14 -6.98 -13.27 -3.52
N PRO A 15 -7.18 -12.51 -4.60
CA PRO A 15 -6.11 -12.27 -5.56
C PRO A 15 -4.95 -11.56 -4.85
N PRO A 16 -3.69 -11.83 -5.26
CA PRO A 16 -2.56 -11.12 -4.72
C PRO A 16 -2.70 -9.62 -5.00
N VAL A 17 -2.33 -8.80 -4.03
CA VAL A 17 -2.40 -7.34 -4.12
C VAL A 17 -0.99 -6.78 -4.27
N GLY A 18 -0.75 -6.07 -5.37
CA GLY A 18 0.49 -5.32 -5.58
C GLY A 18 0.42 -3.93 -4.96
N ALA A 19 1.46 -3.16 -5.16
CA ALA A 19 1.46 -1.73 -4.82
C ALA A 19 2.03 -0.91 -5.96
N ILE A 20 1.49 0.30 -6.13
CA ILE A 20 1.99 1.29 -7.07
C ILE A 20 2.30 2.56 -6.29
N GLN A 21 3.56 2.94 -6.23
CA GLN A 21 3.97 4.28 -5.82
C GLN A 21 3.98 5.18 -7.04
N ILE A 22 3.39 6.38 -6.91
CA ILE A 22 3.34 7.39 -7.96
C ILE A 22 3.96 8.67 -7.42
N THR A 23 5.03 9.13 -8.06
CA THR A 23 5.63 10.46 -7.90
C THR A 23 5.35 11.29 -9.16
N ASN A 24 5.84 12.53 -9.22
CA ASN A 24 5.68 13.33 -10.44
C ASN A 24 6.48 12.78 -11.63
N ARG A 25 7.54 11.99 -11.37
CA ARG A 25 8.50 11.57 -12.41
C ARG A 25 8.62 10.06 -12.57
N VAL A 26 8.19 9.30 -11.57
CA VAL A 26 8.44 7.85 -11.54
C VAL A 26 7.22 7.12 -10.99
N LEU A 27 6.95 5.98 -11.58
CA LEU A 27 6.01 4.97 -11.11
C LEU A 27 6.82 3.75 -10.70
N ARG A 28 6.59 3.23 -9.47
CA ARG A 28 7.21 2.00 -8.98
C ARG A 28 6.15 0.99 -8.59
N TYR A 29 6.27 -0.20 -9.14
CA TYR A 29 5.40 -1.33 -8.82
C TYR A 29 6.14 -2.37 -8.00
N VAL A 30 5.48 -2.92 -6.97
CA VAL A 30 6.00 -4.05 -6.17
C VAL A 30 4.87 -5.04 -5.93
N LEU A 31 5.17 -6.33 -6.13
CA LEU A 31 4.28 -7.43 -5.78
C LEU A 31 5.00 -8.37 -4.81
N LEU A 32 4.36 -8.68 -3.69
CA LEU A 32 4.88 -9.60 -2.68
C LEU A 32 4.07 -10.90 -2.63
N ASP A 33 4.71 -11.98 -2.20
CA ASP A 33 4.02 -13.18 -1.75
C ASP A 33 3.60 -13.06 -0.26
N SER A 34 2.88 -14.06 0.24
CA SER A 34 2.43 -14.11 1.64
C SER A 34 3.58 -14.13 2.67
N ASN A 35 4.79 -14.49 2.25
CA ASN A 35 6.00 -14.53 3.07
C ASN A 35 6.84 -13.25 2.95
N ARG A 36 6.28 -12.20 2.35
CA ARG A 36 6.93 -10.90 2.06
C ARG A 36 8.11 -11.00 1.08
N LYS A 37 8.21 -12.08 0.32
CA LYS A 37 9.20 -12.21 -0.75
C LYS A 37 8.71 -11.44 -1.98
N ILE A 38 9.64 -10.74 -2.62
CA ILE A 38 9.37 -9.99 -3.84
C ILE A 38 9.14 -10.96 -5.00
N LEU A 39 7.94 -10.94 -5.57
CA LEU A 39 7.59 -11.70 -6.77
C LEU A 39 7.90 -10.90 -8.03
N HIS A 40 7.69 -9.59 -7.98
CA HIS A 40 7.97 -8.68 -9.08
C HIS A 40 8.18 -7.27 -8.57
N SER A 41 9.11 -6.53 -9.19
CA SER A 41 9.32 -5.10 -8.96
C SER A 41 9.69 -4.44 -10.27
N GLU A 42 9.20 -3.24 -10.49
CA GLU A 42 9.43 -2.49 -11.72
C GLU A 42 9.37 -0.99 -11.49
N GLU A 43 10.24 -0.24 -12.18
CA GLU A 43 10.27 1.20 -12.18
C GLU A 43 10.08 1.71 -13.61
N ILE A 44 9.20 2.70 -13.77
CA ILE A 44 8.88 3.31 -15.06
C ILE A 44 8.90 4.82 -14.91
N LEU A 45 9.59 5.50 -15.81
CA LEU A 45 9.63 6.97 -15.84
C LEU A 45 8.30 7.52 -16.36
N ILE A 46 7.79 8.53 -15.68
CA ILE A 46 6.64 9.31 -16.11
C ILE A 46 7.15 10.50 -16.91
N ASN A 47 6.85 10.54 -18.20
CA ASN A 47 7.22 11.64 -19.05
C ASN A 47 6.39 12.89 -18.72
N GLU A 48 6.99 14.06 -18.88
CA GLU A 48 6.27 15.33 -18.71
C GLU A 48 5.14 15.45 -19.73
N GLY A 49 3.96 15.89 -19.28
CA GLY A 49 2.78 16.10 -20.12
C GLY A 49 1.52 15.40 -19.60
N GLY A 50 0.36 15.81 -20.08
CA GLY A 50 -0.95 15.35 -19.55
C GLY A 50 -1.20 13.84 -19.62
N ASP A 51 -0.56 13.15 -20.58
CA ASP A 51 -0.69 11.70 -20.79
C ASP A 51 0.46 10.88 -20.19
N GLY A 52 1.41 11.51 -19.49
CA GLY A 52 2.61 10.85 -19.01
C GLY A 52 2.32 9.67 -18.07
N LEU A 53 1.44 9.86 -17.10
CA LEU A 53 1.02 8.79 -16.19
C LEU A 53 0.31 7.65 -16.94
N ARG A 54 -0.57 7.99 -17.90
CA ARG A 54 -1.28 7.00 -18.70
C ARG A 54 -0.32 6.09 -19.45
N LYS A 55 0.67 6.68 -20.15
CA LYS A 55 1.68 5.91 -20.89
C LYS A 55 2.52 5.04 -19.97
N ALA A 56 2.97 5.58 -18.84
CA ALA A 56 3.72 4.79 -17.86
C ALA A 56 2.93 3.58 -17.33
N LEU A 57 1.63 3.74 -17.11
CA LEU A 57 0.75 2.64 -16.69
C LEU A 57 0.49 1.62 -17.82
N ASP A 58 0.36 2.08 -19.07
CA ASP A 58 0.24 1.18 -20.23
C ASP A 58 1.52 0.34 -20.39
N ASP A 59 2.70 0.94 -20.22
CA ASP A 59 3.99 0.24 -20.23
C ASP A 59 4.08 -0.76 -19.08
N LEU A 60 3.68 -0.39 -17.86
CA LEU A 60 3.60 -1.31 -16.73
C LEU A 60 2.70 -2.51 -17.06
N VAL A 61 1.50 -2.29 -17.59
CA VAL A 61 0.58 -3.37 -17.96
C VAL A 61 1.20 -4.31 -18.99
N LEU A 62 1.92 -3.76 -19.98
CA LEU A 62 2.60 -4.55 -21.00
C LEU A 62 3.71 -5.42 -20.39
N ASN A 63 4.51 -4.84 -19.49
CA ASN A 63 5.62 -5.54 -18.85
C ASN A 63 5.13 -6.61 -17.87
N LEU A 64 4.09 -6.32 -17.08
CA LEU A 64 3.43 -7.31 -16.21
C LEU A 64 2.88 -8.50 -17.00
N LYS A 65 2.32 -8.25 -18.20
CA LYS A 65 1.88 -9.33 -19.09
C LYS A 65 3.05 -10.20 -19.56
N LYS A 66 4.18 -9.59 -19.95
CA LYS A 66 5.39 -10.32 -20.34
C LYS A 66 5.96 -11.14 -19.16
N ALA A 67 5.93 -10.59 -17.95
CA ALA A 67 6.34 -11.26 -16.72
C ALA A 67 5.30 -12.29 -16.20
N LYS A 68 4.15 -12.47 -16.88
CA LYS A 68 3.04 -13.35 -16.48
C LYS A 68 2.46 -13.00 -15.11
N VAL A 69 2.55 -11.75 -14.69
CA VAL A 69 1.92 -11.23 -13.48
C VAL A 69 0.46 -10.90 -13.80
N THR A 70 -0.46 -11.62 -13.18
CA THR A 70 -1.91 -11.48 -13.43
C THR A 70 -2.62 -10.56 -12.45
N SER A 71 -1.99 -10.27 -11.30
CA SER A 71 -2.60 -9.38 -10.29
C SER A 71 -2.86 -7.99 -10.84
N ARG A 72 -4.09 -7.51 -10.61
CA ARG A 72 -4.53 -6.15 -10.96
C ARG A 72 -4.98 -5.34 -9.74
N HIS A 73 -5.10 -5.99 -8.59
CA HIS A 73 -5.41 -5.32 -7.34
C HIS A 73 -4.18 -4.62 -6.82
N VAL A 74 -4.30 -3.33 -6.47
CA VAL A 74 -3.15 -2.50 -6.07
C VAL A 74 -3.49 -1.58 -4.90
N VAL A 75 -2.55 -1.46 -3.97
CA VAL A 75 -2.48 -0.34 -3.03
C VAL A 75 -1.74 0.80 -3.71
N ILE A 76 -2.30 1.99 -3.66
CA ILE A 76 -1.72 3.18 -4.28
C ILE A 76 -1.03 4.01 -3.19
N SER A 77 0.24 4.34 -3.40
CA SER A 77 1.01 5.27 -2.56
C SER A 77 1.31 6.53 -3.36
N LEU A 78 0.63 7.63 -3.00
CA LEU A 78 0.76 8.89 -3.70
C LEU A 78 1.78 9.81 -3.03
N LEU A 79 2.68 10.37 -3.83
CA LEU A 79 3.43 11.55 -3.44
C LEU A 79 2.64 12.80 -3.84
N SER A 80 2.34 13.66 -2.88
CA SER A 80 1.71 14.94 -3.12
C SER A 80 2.22 15.97 -2.11
N ASP A 81 2.46 17.18 -2.57
CA ASP A 81 2.76 18.34 -1.71
C ASP A 81 1.52 18.91 -1.01
N LYS A 82 0.34 18.45 -1.43
CA LYS A 82 -0.96 18.83 -0.87
C LYS A 82 -1.54 17.77 0.05
N VAL A 83 -0.66 17.02 0.71
CA VAL A 83 -1.02 16.06 1.75
C VAL A 83 -0.79 16.66 3.12
N TYR A 84 -1.79 16.56 3.96
CA TYR A 84 -1.72 17.03 5.34
C TYR A 84 -1.91 15.83 6.26
N LEU A 85 -0.91 15.56 7.11
CA LEU A 85 -1.01 14.60 8.20
C LEU A 85 -1.05 15.38 9.51
N GLN A 86 -2.03 15.11 10.34
CA GLN A 86 -2.23 15.84 11.57
C GLN A 86 -2.62 14.91 12.72
N ASN A 87 -1.90 15.03 13.84
CA ASN A 87 -2.26 14.33 15.05
C ASN A 87 -3.34 15.09 15.82
N PHE A 88 -4.27 14.34 16.40
CA PHE A 88 -5.25 14.88 17.33
C PHE A 88 -5.62 13.86 18.41
N SER A 89 -6.14 14.36 19.52
CA SER A 89 -6.58 13.52 20.62
C SER A 89 -8.04 13.76 20.92
N LEU A 90 -8.77 12.68 21.17
CA LEU A 90 -10.17 12.73 21.61
C LEU A 90 -10.30 12.18 23.02
N PRO A 91 -11.20 12.72 23.86
CA PRO A 91 -11.61 12.05 25.09
C PRO A 91 -12.17 10.67 24.76
N ARG A 92 -11.96 9.70 25.65
CA ARG A 92 -12.60 8.40 25.51
C ARG A 92 -14.12 8.56 25.59
N VAL A 93 -14.79 8.26 24.50
CA VAL A 93 -16.25 8.32 24.37
C VAL A 93 -16.87 6.94 24.59
N ALA A 94 -18.20 6.90 24.78
CA ALA A 94 -18.92 5.65 24.92
C ALA A 94 -18.68 4.72 23.71
N GLU A 95 -18.68 3.42 23.95
CA GLU A 95 -18.50 2.38 22.94
C GLU A 95 -19.46 2.61 21.76
N GLY A 96 -18.95 2.53 20.53
CA GLY A 96 -19.70 2.77 19.29
C GLY A 96 -19.81 4.23 18.85
N LYS A 97 -19.41 5.23 19.67
CA LYS A 97 -19.44 6.65 19.28
C LYS A 97 -18.11 7.22 18.80
N THR A 98 -17.05 6.42 18.86
CA THR A 98 -15.69 6.86 18.48
C THR A 98 -15.63 7.31 17.02
N ALA A 99 -16.23 6.55 16.08
CA ALA A 99 -16.23 6.89 14.67
C ALA A 99 -16.92 8.23 14.36
N GLU A 100 -18.04 8.52 15.05
CA GLU A 100 -18.74 9.80 14.90
C GLU A 100 -17.90 10.96 15.47
N ALA A 101 -17.28 10.78 16.63
CA ALA A 101 -16.42 11.78 17.24
C ALA A 101 -15.19 12.09 16.37
N VAL A 102 -14.57 11.04 15.80
CA VAL A 102 -13.46 11.18 14.83
C VAL A 102 -13.94 11.98 13.61
N LYS A 103 -15.06 11.62 13.01
CA LYS A 103 -15.61 12.31 11.83
C LYS A 103 -15.88 13.79 12.11
N LEU A 104 -16.47 14.12 13.25
CA LEU A 104 -16.70 15.52 13.63
C LEU A 104 -15.38 16.27 13.85
N ASN A 105 -14.38 15.62 14.45
CA ASN A 105 -13.08 16.25 14.65
C ASN A 105 -12.36 16.49 13.32
N LEU A 106 -12.37 15.52 12.40
CA LEU A 106 -11.82 15.70 11.05
C LEU A 106 -12.42 16.91 10.34
N GLN A 107 -13.73 17.19 10.55
CA GLN A 107 -14.39 18.37 9.99
C GLN A 107 -13.86 19.69 10.58
N LEU A 108 -13.47 19.68 11.85
CA LEU A 108 -12.95 20.87 12.55
C LEU A 108 -11.50 21.16 12.22
N ILE A 109 -10.67 20.13 12.04
CA ILE A 109 -9.23 20.29 11.84
C ILE A 109 -8.80 20.26 10.37
N SER A 110 -9.72 19.98 9.44
CA SER A 110 -9.39 19.88 8.02
C SER A 110 -8.81 21.19 7.49
N PRO A 111 -7.60 21.19 6.90
CA PRO A 111 -7.03 22.35 6.23
C PRO A 111 -7.63 22.61 4.85
N LEU A 112 -8.46 21.68 4.36
CA LEU A 112 -9.10 21.72 3.05
C LEU A 112 -10.63 21.75 3.19
N PRO A 113 -11.37 22.36 2.24
CA PRO A 113 -12.82 22.23 2.19
C PRO A 113 -13.21 20.75 2.08
N LEU A 114 -14.11 20.28 2.96
CA LEU A 114 -14.47 18.86 3.06
C LEU A 114 -15.09 18.26 1.81
N ASP A 115 -15.80 19.06 1.05
CA ASP A 115 -16.37 18.68 -0.24
C ASP A 115 -15.30 18.45 -1.31
N GLN A 116 -14.11 19.01 -1.13
CA GLN A 116 -12.96 18.92 -2.03
C GLN A 116 -11.84 17.99 -1.51
N ALA A 117 -12.00 17.42 -0.32
CA ALA A 117 -11.00 16.57 0.32
C ALA A 117 -11.47 15.12 0.51
N TYR A 118 -10.57 14.16 0.37
CA TYR A 118 -10.67 12.87 1.02
C TYR A 118 -9.99 12.96 2.38
N THR A 119 -10.65 12.43 3.39
CA THR A 119 -10.19 12.49 4.77
C THR A 119 -10.40 11.14 5.44
N ASP A 120 -9.41 10.69 6.19
CA ASP A 120 -9.52 9.49 6.99
C ASP A 120 -8.60 9.61 8.21
N ALA A 121 -8.80 8.76 9.21
CA ALA A 121 -7.97 8.74 10.42
C ALA A 121 -7.78 7.34 10.96
N GLU A 122 -6.60 7.06 11.45
CA GLU A 122 -6.26 5.81 12.16
C GLU A 122 -5.98 6.06 13.63
N PHE A 123 -6.39 5.10 14.46
CA PHE A 123 -6.05 5.09 15.88
C PHE A 123 -4.60 4.63 16.08
N TRP A 124 -3.81 5.38 16.86
CA TRP A 124 -2.41 5.03 17.09
C TRP A 124 -2.01 4.88 18.55
N GLY A 125 -2.96 4.90 19.45
CA GLY A 125 -2.72 4.57 20.85
C GLY A 125 -3.48 5.44 21.85
N GLU A 126 -3.35 5.08 23.11
CA GLU A 126 -3.92 5.85 24.21
C GLU A 126 -2.87 6.85 24.71
N ALA A 127 -3.24 8.14 24.79
CA ALA A 127 -2.39 9.16 25.38
C ALA A 127 -2.37 9.05 26.91
N THR A 128 -3.55 8.78 27.47
CA THR A 128 -3.84 8.54 28.89
C THR A 128 -5.03 7.61 28.99
N SER A 129 -5.40 7.17 30.20
CA SER A 129 -6.62 6.38 30.41
C SER A 129 -7.89 7.01 29.83
N ASP A 130 -7.92 8.34 29.69
CA ASP A 130 -9.09 9.11 29.27
C ASP A 130 -9.00 9.71 27.88
N LYS A 131 -7.86 9.54 27.17
CA LYS A 131 -7.65 10.12 25.84
C LYS A 131 -7.12 9.09 24.84
N MET A 132 -7.67 9.14 23.64
CA MET A 132 -7.28 8.34 22.49
C MET A 132 -6.61 9.24 21.44
N ASN A 133 -5.48 8.80 20.89
CA ASN A 133 -4.75 9.50 19.85
C ASN A 133 -5.07 8.95 18.47
N PHE A 134 -5.17 9.86 17.52
CA PHE A 134 -5.42 9.56 16.11
C PHE A 134 -4.44 10.31 15.23
N LEU A 135 -4.11 9.71 14.10
CA LEU A 135 -3.47 10.36 12.97
C LEU A 135 -4.53 10.58 11.89
N ALA A 136 -4.75 11.83 11.52
CA ALA A 136 -5.61 12.20 10.40
C ALA A 136 -4.78 12.42 9.14
N ALA A 137 -5.35 12.10 7.97
CA ALA A 137 -4.81 12.46 6.69
C ALA A 137 -5.86 13.17 5.84
N PHE A 138 -5.41 14.15 5.07
CA PHE A 138 -6.23 14.96 4.17
C PHE A 138 -5.53 15.11 2.83
N ILE A 139 -6.25 14.94 1.74
CA ILE A 139 -5.75 15.13 0.37
C ILE A 139 -6.86 15.69 -0.53
N GLU A 140 -6.49 16.50 -1.52
CA GLU A 140 -7.45 16.96 -2.53
C GLU A 140 -8.07 15.80 -3.30
N ARG A 141 -9.41 15.75 -3.42
CA ARG A 141 -10.14 14.71 -4.18
C ARG A 141 -9.67 14.60 -5.61
N VAL A 142 -9.50 15.74 -6.27
CA VAL A 142 -9.10 15.78 -7.69
C VAL A 142 -7.78 15.05 -7.93
N ALA A 143 -6.83 15.17 -7.00
CA ALA A 143 -5.54 14.48 -7.12
C ALA A 143 -5.69 12.96 -7.07
N VAL A 144 -6.56 12.45 -6.20
CA VAL A 144 -6.83 11.01 -6.06
C VAL A 144 -7.69 10.51 -7.22
N ASP A 145 -8.78 11.21 -7.52
CA ASP A 145 -9.74 10.81 -8.55
C ASP A 145 -9.09 10.69 -9.93
N ASN A 146 -8.20 11.62 -10.29
CA ASN A 146 -7.45 11.56 -11.54
C ASN A 146 -6.57 10.30 -11.62
N VAL A 147 -5.86 9.97 -10.55
CA VAL A 147 -5.00 8.78 -10.51
C VAL A 147 -5.84 7.50 -10.56
N VAL A 148 -6.89 7.42 -9.76
CA VAL A 148 -7.81 6.26 -9.70
C VAL A 148 -8.49 6.04 -11.06
N ALA A 149 -8.92 7.11 -11.73
CA ALA A 149 -9.54 7.02 -13.05
C ALA A 149 -8.58 6.41 -14.08
N VAL A 150 -7.36 6.94 -14.19
CA VAL A 150 -6.35 6.43 -15.15
C VAL A 150 -5.98 4.98 -14.85
N LEU A 151 -5.78 4.62 -13.57
CA LEU A 151 -5.52 3.24 -13.14
C LEU A 151 -6.66 2.28 -13.54
N SER A 152 -7.90 2.71 -13.30
CA SER A 152 -9.09 1.91 -13.64
C SER A 152 -9.24 1.71 -15.15
N GLU A 153 -8.94 2.72 -15.96
CA GLU A 153 -8.98 2.63 -17.42
C GLU A 153 -7.98 1.62 -18.00
N VAL A 154 -6.80 1.45 -17.38
CA VAL A 154 -5.81 0.44 -17.79
C VAL A 154 -6.03 -0.92 -17.13
N GLY A 155 -7.10 -1.06 -16.33
CA GLY A 155 -7.55 -2.31 -15.75
C GLY A 155 -6.94 -2.67 -14.39
N PHE A 156 -6.38 -1.70 -13.65
CA PHE A 156 -6.07 -1.88 -12.24
C PHE A 156 -7.30 -1.66 -11.37
N VAL A 157 -7.35 -2.35 -10.24
CA VAL A 157 -8.40 -2.23 -9.23
C VAL A 157 -7.76 -1.72 -7.94
N PRO A 158 -7.93 -0.44 -7.61
CA PRO A 158 -7.45 0.11 -6.33
C PRO A 158 -8.10 -0.61 -5.15
N VAL A 159 -7.29 -0.99 -4.17
CA VAL A 159 -7.70 -1.63 -2.92
C VAL A 159 -7.69 -0.63 -1.77
N ALA A 160 -6.70 0.25 -1.79
CA ALA A 160 -6.54 1.35 -0.85
C ALA A 160 -5.71 2.45 -1.51
N VAL A 161 -5.94 3.69 -1.10
CA VAL A 161 -5.13 4.85 -1.49
C VAL A 161 -4.53 5.46 -0.24
N GLU A 162 -3.22 5.53 -0.20
CA GLU A 162 -2.49 6.15 0.89
C GLU A 162 -1.42 7.12 0.37
N VAL A 163 -0.82 7.85 1.27
CA VAL A 163 0.24 8.80 0.94
C VAL A 163 1.61 8.23 1.30
N THR A 164 2.62 8.64 0.55
CA THR A 164 4.01 8.14 0.69
C THR A 164 4.53 8.11 2.14
N PRO A 165 4.29 9.12 3.01
CA PRO A 165 4.73 9.05 4.41
C PRO A 165 4.18 7.85 5.18
N LEU A 166 2.93 7.43 4.93
CA LEU A 166 2.31 6.27 5.61
C LEU A 166 2.95 4.96 5.14
N SER A 167 3.17 4.83 3.84
CA SER A 167 3.87 3.67 3.26
C SER A 167 5.29 3.56 3.79
N LEU A 168 6.04 4.67 3.80
CA LEU A 168 7.41 4.71 4.31
C LEU A 168 7.45 4.37 5.81
N ALA A 169 6.53 4.90 6.60
CA ALA A 169 6.44 4.58 8.03
C ALA A 169 6.26 3.07 8.26
N ARG A 170 5.45 2.42 7.44
CA ARG A 170 5.18 0.98 7.55
C ARG A 170 6.41 0.14 7.27
N VAL A 171 7.19 0.45 6.23
CA VAL A 171 8.42 -0.28 5.94
C VAL A 171 9.49 -0.01 6.98
N LEU A 172 9.63 1.22 7.46
CA LEU A 172 10.59 1.54 8.53
C LEU A 172 10.28 0.76 9.81
N LYS A 173 9.01 0.69 10.23
CA LYS A 173 8.59 -0.15 11.36
C LYS A 173 8.91 -1.62 11.14
N ALA A 174 8.68 -2.12 9.93
CA ALA A 174 8.90 -3.54 9.60
C ALA A 174 10.39 -3.92 9.59
N VAL A 175 11.29 -3.01 9.21
CA VAL A 175 12.73 -3.26 9.07
C VAL A 175 13.51 -2.90 10.33
N LEU A 176 13.23 -1.74 10.93
CA LEU A 176 13.97 -1.28 12.11
C LEU A 176 13.53 -1.96 13.41
N GLY A 177 12.27 -2.40 13.48
CA GLY A 177 11.69 -3.03 14.66
C GLY A 177 11.50 -2.05 15.82
N ASP A 178 12.58 -1.60 16.46
CA ASP A 178 12.53 -0.64 17.57
C ASP A 178 12.42 0.80 17.05
N MET A 179 11.26 1.41 17.33
CA MET A 179 10.92 2.79 16.97
C MET A 179 10.61 3.63 18.22
N THR A 180 11.19 3.29 19.36
CA THR A 180 10.99 4.06 20.61
C THR A 180 11.67 5.43 20.56
N GLY A 181 11.07 6.42 21.25
CA GLY A 181 11.56 7.80 21.29
C GLY A 181 11.32 8.61 20.03
N GLY A 182 12.11 9.66 19.86
CA GLY A 182 12.09 10.54 18.68
C GLY A 182 13.02 10.03 17.59
N ILE A 183 12.46 9.68 16.42
CA ILE A 183 13.22 9.23 15.24
C ILE A 183 12.84 10.09 14.05
N LEU A 184 13.82 10.65 13.34
CA LEU A 184 13.60 11.38 12.10
C LEU A 184 14.03 10.54 10.91
N ALA A 185 13.10 10.13 10.06
CA ALA A 185 13.41 9.57 8.77
C ALA A 185 13.51 10.67 7.71
N ILE A 186 14.53 10.58 6.87
CA ILE A 186 14.78 11.49 5.76
C ILE A 186 14.94 10.65 4.50
N GLN A 187 14.00 10.78 3.58
CA GLN A 187 14.04 10.09 2.30
C GLN A 187 14.38 11.08 1.19
N LEU A 188 15.40 10.76 0.39
CA LEU A 188 15.65 11.44 -0.87
C LEU A 188 14.83 10.77 -1.98
N ILE A 189 14.05 11.55 -2.67
CA ILE A 189 13.28 11.15 -3.85
C ILE A 189 13.55 12.11 -5.01
N GLU A 190 13.06 11.80 -6.20
CA GLU A 190 13.35 12.58 -7.42
C GLU A 190 12.95 14.06 -7.30
N ASP A 191 11.85 14.32 -6.58
CA ASP A 191 11.24 15.65 -6.45
C ASP A 191 11.72 16.43 -5.23
N GLY A 192 12.53 15.82 -4.33
CA GLY A 192 13.02 16.51 -3.12
C GLY A 192 13.29 15.60 -1.94
N PHE A 193 13.08 16.14 -0.75
CA PHE A 193 13.28 15.42 0.52
C PHE A 193 11.98 15.29 1.28
N GLN A 194 11.67 14.05 1.68
CA GLN A 194 10.59 13.75 2.60
C GLN A 194 11.17 13.61 4.01
N PHE A 195 10.67 14.41 4.94
CA PHE A 195 10.99 14.32 6.36
C PHE A 195 9.79 13.72 7.09
N ILE A 196 10.01 12.66 7.87
CA ILE A 196 8.99 12.05 8.72
C ILE A 196 9.54 11.91 10.12
N LEU A 197 8.94 12.60 11.05
CA LEU A 197 9.28 12.52 12.47
C LEU A 197 8.35 11.51 13.14
N PHE A 198 8.95 10.57 13.86
CA PHE A 198 8.24 9.59 14.67
C PHE A 198 8.37 9.90 16.16
N HIS A 199 7.27 9.68 16.86
CA HIS A 199 7.25 9.59 18.31
C HIS A 199 6.74 8.20 18.70
N ASN A 200 7.62 7.39 19.31
CA ASN A 200 7.30 6.01 19.69
C ASN A 200 6.68 5.19 18.54
N GLY A 201 7.28 5.28 17.35
CA GLY A 201 6.87 4.55 16.16
C GLY A 201 5.64 5.10 15.42
N ASN A 202 5.05 6.19 15.88
CA ASN A 202 3.91 6.84 15.22
C ASN A 202 4.33 8.14 14.56
N ILE A 203 3.71 8.50 13.44
CA ILE A 203 4.05 9.72 12.73
C ILE A 203 3.61 10.92 13.58
N ALA A 204 4.60 11.68 14.05
CA ALA A 204 4.39 12.89 14.83
C ALA A 204 4.29 14.13 13.93
N PHE A 205 5.06 14.16 12.85
CA PHE A 205 5.11 15.26 11.90
C PHE A 205 5.64 14.76 10.56
N ASN A 206 5.18 15.37 9.46
CA ASN A 206 5.79 15.17 8.16
C ASN A 206 5.96 16.50 7.42
N SER A 207 6.96 16.58 6.58
CA SER A 207 7.22 17.72 5.71
C SER A 207 7.86 17.26 4.42
N PHE A 208 7.50 17.90 3.33
CA PHE A 208 8.11 17.67 2.03
C PHE A 208 8.83 18.94 1.53
N LEU A 209 10.13 18.82 1.33
CA LEU A 209 10.96 19.90 0.80
C LEU A 209 11.22 19.66 -0.68
N LYS A 210 10.60 20.48 -1.53
CA LYS A 210 10.77 20.41 -3.00
C LYS A 210 12.20 20.73 -3.40
N LYS A 211 12.70 20.00 -4.39
CA LYS A 211 14.06 20.19 -4.94
C LYS A 211 14.28 21.60 -5.50
N GLU A 212 13.24 22.21 -6.06
CA GLU A 212 13.29 23.57 -6.61
C GLU A 212 13.55 24.64 -5.55
N LEU A 213 13.25 24.35 -4.27
CA LEU A 213 13.50 25.26 -3.15
C LEU A 213 14.94 25.17 -2.63
N LEU A 214 15.69 24.16 -3.06
CA LEU A 214 17.09 24.01 -2.66
C LEU A 214 17.97 24.98 -3.44
N PRO A 215 19.03 25.53 -2.81
CA PRO A 215 20.02 26.37 -3.51
C PRO A 215 20.68 25.58 -4.64
N SER A 216 20.38 25.93 -5.89
CA SER A 216 20.94 25.26 -7.07
C SER A 216 22.43 25.52 -7.20
N GLY A 217 23.21 24.47 -7.49
CA GLY A 217 24.63 24.56 -7.85
C GLY A 217 25.62 24.76 -6.68
N ASP A 218 25.18 24.90 -5.45
CA ASP A 218 26.05 25.06 -4.28
C ASP A 218 25.70 24.01 -3.19
N LEU A 219 26.51 22.96 -3.14
CA LEU A 219 26.33 21.87 -2.18
C LEU A 219 26.42 22.34 -0.72
N ASN A 220 27.27 23.31 -0.41
CA ASN A 220 27.43 23.80 0.97
C ASN A 220 26.18 24.56 1.41
N LYS A 221 25.56 25.34 0.52
CA LYS A 221 24.28 25.99 0.81
C LYS A 221 23.16 24.98 0.96
N THR A 222 23.14 23.94 0.13
CA THR A 222 22.17 22.84 0.25
C THR A 222 22.32 22.13 1.61
N LYS A 223 23.54 21.81 2.03
CA LYS A 223 23.81 21.23 3.36
C LYS A 223 23.31 22.15 4.49
N ALA A 224 23.69 23.42 4.46
CA ALA A 224 23.27 24.39 5.48
C ALA A 224 21.73 24.52 5.53
N TYR A 225 21.07 24.45 4.39
CA TYR A 225 19.61 24.46 4.31
C TYR A 225 19.00 23.22 4.98
N LEU A 226 19.49 22.02 4.67
CA LEU A 226 19.04 20.75 5.24
C LEU A 226 19.29 20.69 6.78
N GLU A 227 20.45 21.18 7.23
CA GLU A 227 20.75 21.31 8.66
C GLU A 227 19.76 22.24 9.37
N ASN A 228 19.39 23.35 8.73
CA ASN A 228 18.40 24.28 9.28
C ASN A 228 17.00 23.65 9.36
N GLU A 229 16.57 22.89 8.34
CA GLU A 229 15.31 22.16 8.38
C GLU A 229 15.33 21.10 9.50
N PHE A 230 16.44 20.37 9.65
CA PHE A 230 16.59 19.45 10.79
C PHE A 230 16.44 20.18 12.14
N ARG A 231 17.09 21.33 12.31
CA ARG A 231 16.99 22.09 13.57
C ARG A 231 15.57 22.55 13.87
N LYS A 232 14.81 22.95 12.86
CA LYS A 232 13.39 23.31 13.02
C LYS A 232 12.58 22.12 13.53
N ILE A 233 12.75 20.94 12.90
CA ILE A 233 12.04 19.71 13.27
C ILE A 233 12.48 19.25 14.68
N TYR A 234 13.78 19.33 14.98
CA TYR A 234 14.31 18.99 16.30
C TYR A 234 13.71 19.87 17.40
N ASN A 235 13.68 21.19 17.21
CA ASN A 235 13.11 22.13 18.16
C ASN A 235 11.59 21.94 18.31
N PHE A 236 10.90 21.67 17.22
CA PHE A 236 9.47 21.34 17.25
C PHE A 236 9.23 20.09 18.12
N TYR A 237 10.00 19.01 17.90
CA TYR A 237 9.87 17.80 18.70
C TYR A 237 10.14 18.03 20.18
N ALA A 238 11.19 18.78 20.50
CA ALA A 238 11.52 19.12 21.89
C ALA A 238 10.42 19.94 22.58
N GLY A 239 9.79 20.87 21.84
CA GLY A 239 8.70 21.70 22.36
C GLY A 239 7.42 20.92 22.61
N GLU A 240 7.04 20.01 21.69
CA GLU A 240 5.76 19.29 21.75
C GLU A 240 5.81 18.07 22.70
N TRP A 241 6.92 17.33 22.72
CA TRP A 241 7.02 16.08 23.47
C TRP A 241 8.07 16.11 24.61
N GLY A 242 8.77 17.23 24.80
CA GLY A 242 9.80 17.38 25.86
C GLY A 242 11.01 16.46 25.72
N GLY A 243 11.16 15.79 24.55
CA GLY A 243 12.20 14.82 24.26
C GLY A 243 13.22 15.33 23.26
N VAL A 244 14.12 14.43 22.85
CA VAL A 244 15.13 14.70 21.82
C VAL A 244 14.97 13.71 20.65
N VAL A 245 15.28 14.14 19.44
CA VAL A 245 15.45 13.23 18.31
C VAL A 245 16.72 12.44 18.57
N SER A 246 16.58 11.16 18.84
CA SER A 246 17.70 10.26 19.23
C SER A 246 18.37 9.62 18.02
N LYS A 247 17.64 9.49 16.90
CA LYS A 247 18.10 8.78 15.71
C LYS A 247 17.63 9.46 14.43
N ILE A 248 18.49 9.54 13.45
CA ILE A 248 18.15 9.92 12.07
C ILE A 248 18.28 8.66 11.21
N VAL A 249 17.26 8.37 10.42
CA VAL A 249 17.25 7.28 9.46
C VAL A 249 17.27 7.86 8.04
N LEU A 250 18.33 7.58 7.30
CA LEU A 250 18.51 8.05 5.95
C LEU A 250 18.04 6.99 4.97
N VAL A 251 17.04 7.31 4.15
CA VAL A 251 16.48 6.45 3.12
C VAL A 251 16.92 6.97 1.75
N ASN A 252 17.58 6.14 0.97
CA ASN A 252 18.10 6.48 -0.36
C ASN A 252 19.14 7.63 -0.37
N LEU A 253 19.76 7.93 0.77
CA LEU A 253 20.84 8.93 0.87
C LEU A 253 22.23 8.30 0.99
N GLY A 254 22.32 6.99 1.25
CA GLY A 254 23.59 6.31 1.51
C GLY A 254 24.60 6.41 0.36
N GLN A 255 24.14 6.51 -0.89
CA GLN A 255 24.98 6.68 -2.05
C GLN A 255 25.46 8.15 -2.25
N ASN A 256 24.75 9.14 -1.68
CA ASN A 256 25.13 10.54 -1.74
C ASN A 256 25.92 10.94 -0.49
N LYS A 257 27.21 10.58 -0.47
CA LYS A 257 28.11 10.85 0.66
C LYS A 257 28.15 12.31 1.07
N GLU A 258 27.96 13.20 0.12
CA GLU A 258 28.06 14.64 0.33
C GLU A 258 26.83 15.18 1.09
N LEU A 259 25.62 14.79 0.69
CA LEU A 259 24.39 15.15 1.42
C LEU A 259 24.28 14.42 2.75
N ARG A 260 24.72 13.17 2.83
CA ARG A 260 24.81 12.42 4.09
C ARG A 260 25.66 13.15 5.14
N GLY A 261 26.73 13.81 4.68
CA GLY A 261 27.62 14.63 5.53
C GLY A 261 26.90 15.75 6.28
N ALA A 262 25.78 16.28 5.76
CA ALA A 262 24.99 17.30 6.44
C ALA A 262 24.37 16.81 7.77
N PHE A 263 24.15 15.51 7.91
CA PHE A 263 23.49 14.92 9.07
C PHE A 263 24.47 14.30 10.07
N LEU A 264 25.69 13.95 9.65
CA LEU A 264 26.68 13.30 10.52
C LEU A 264 27.22 14.21 11.64
N GLY A 265 27.20 15.54 11.41
CA GLY A 265 27.73 16.53 12.36
C GLY A 265 26.72 16.99 13.43
N LEU A 266 25.48 16.46 13.43
CA LEU A 266 24.39 16.99 14.24
C LEU A 266 24.34 16.45 15.68
N GLY A 267 25.29 15.57 16.07
CA GLY A 267 25.32 14.96 17.41
C GLY A 267 24.20 13.92 17.66
N VAL A 268 23.55 13.43 16.59
CA VAL A 268 22.49 12.43 16.63
C VAL A 268 22.97 11.16 15.92
N SER A 269 22.56 10.00 16.41
CA SER A 269 22.87 8.72 15.76
C SER A 269 22.26 8.66 14.35
N VAL A 270 23.07 8.39 13.32
CA VAL A 270 22.64 8.32 11.92
C VAL A 270 22.70 6.87 11.46
N LEU A 271 21.59 6.36 10.97
CA LEU A 271 21.44 5.01 10.42
C LEU A 271 21.07 5.10 8.94
N ASP A 272 21.76 4.36 8.08
CA ASP A 272 21.37 4.19 6.69
C ASP A 272 20.35 3.04 6.61
N PHE A 273 19.19 3.33 6.06
CA PHE A 273 18.18 2.32 5.75
C PHE A 273 18.48 1.70 4.40
N THR A 274 18.36 0.38 4.29
CA THR A 274 18.52 -0.31 3.02
C THR A 274 17.53 -1.47 2.86
N LEU A 275 17.09 -1.68 1.63
CA LEU A 275 16.34 -2.85 1.16
C LEU A 275 17.24 -3.85 0.42
N GLY A 276 18.56 -3.62 0.39
CA GLY A 276 19.53 -4.46 -0.31
C GLY A 276 19.45 -5.94 0.06
N ASP A 277 19.21 -6.26 1.33
CA ASP A 277 19.04 -7.64 1.80
C ASP A 277 17.81 -8.34 1.19
N LEU A 278 16.83 -7.57 0.71
CA LEU A 278 15.66 -8.07 0.00
C LEU A 278 15.86 -8.08 -1.53
N GLY A 279 17.02 -7.66 -2.03
CA GLY A 279 17.32 -7.55 -3.45
C GLY A 279 16.59 -6.40 -4.15
N LEU A 280 16.25 -5.34 -3.41
CA LEU A 280 15.51 -4.18 -3.90
C LEU A 280 16.32 -2.89 -3.68
N SER A 281 16.23 -1.95 -4.61
CA SER A 281 16.78 -0.60 -4.41
C SER A 281 16.01 0.14 -3.32
N ASP A 282 16.69 0.99 -2.57
CA ASP A 282 16.07 1.82 -1.51
C ASP A 282 15.05 2.83 -2.05
N ASP A 283 15.08 3.13 -3.34
CA ASP A 283 14.06 3.93 -4.05
C ASP A 283 12.66 3.31 -3.95
N PHE A 284 12.59 1.99 -3.83
CA PHE A 284 11.34 1.25 -3.68
C PHE A 284 10.78 1.25 -2.24
N ALA A 285 11.41 1.93 -1.27
CA ALA A 285 11.00 1.85 0.14
C ALA A 285 9.50 2.13 0.33
N SER A 286 8.96 3.18 -0.25
CA SER A 286 7.53 3.50 -0.12
C SER A 286 6.65 2.52 -0.89
N ALA A 287 7.05 2.09 -2.10
CA ALA A 287 6.31 1.07 -2.85
C ALA A 287 6.27 -0.26 -2.11
N PHE A 288 7.39 -0.67 -1.49
CA PHE A 288 7.46 -1.87 -0.66
C PHE A 288 6.59 -1.75 0.60
N GLY A 289 6.59 -0.58 1.26
CA GLY A 289 5.71 -0.31 2.39
C GLY A 289 4.22 -0.38 2.04
N ALA A 290 3.83 0.11 0.86
CA ALA A 290 2.47 -0.05 0.33
C ALA A 290 2.16 -1.52 0.00
N ALA A 291 3.13 -2.27 -0.55
CA ALA A 291 2.96 -3.70 -0.83
C ALA A 291 2.79 -4.54 0.45
N LEU A 292 3.43 -4.17 1.56
CA LEU A 292 3.19 -4.79 2.86
C LEU A 292 1.72 -4.62 3.31
N ARG A 293 1.07 -3.49 3.01
CA ARG A 293 -0.37 -3.30 3.25
C ARG A 293 -1.21 -4.24 2.40
N GLY A 294 -0.81 -4.49 1.17
CA GLY A 294 -1.49 -5.43 0.27
C GLY A 294 -1.58 -6.87 0.80
N LEU A 295 -0.75 -7.25 1.78
CA LEU A 295 -0.80 -8.55 2.46
C LEU A 295 -1.86 -8.63 3.56
N ILE A 296 -2.42 -7.49 3.98
CA ILE A 296 -3.45 -7.41 5.00
C ILE A 296 -4.80 -7.60 4.32
N SER A 297 -5.65 -8.46 4.89
CA SER A 297 -7.00 -8.61 4.35
C SER A 297 -7.79 -7.32 4.56
N ARG A 298 -8.61 -6.92 3.57
CA ARG A 298 -9.39 -5.68 3.63
C ARG A 298 -10.26 -5.57 4.90
N ASP A 299 -10.79 -6.69 5.38
CA ASP A 299 -11.59 -6.74 6.61
C ASP A 299 -10.79 -6.46 7.90
N ALA A 300 -9.46 -6.50 7.82
CA ALA A 300 -8.54 -6.26 8.93
C ALA A 300 -7.64 -5.03 8.69
N ASP A 301 -7.87 -4.32 7.60
CA ASP A 301 -7.11 -3.11 7.24
C ASP A 301 -7.77 -1.90 7.92
N GLU A 302 -7.16 -1.45 9.01
CA GLU A 302 -7.57 -0.27 9.78
C GLU A 302 -6.69 0.95 9.48
N PHE A 303 -5.81 0.87 8.47
CA PHE A 303 -4.97 1.99 8.06
C PHE A 303 -5.75 3.03 7.26
N ILE A 304 -5.28 4.26 7.33
CA ILE A 304 -5.83 5.39 6.55
C ILE A 304 -5.96 5.00 5.07
N SER A 305 -7.15 5.20 4.50
CA SER A 305 -7.42 5.04 3.08
C SER A 305 -8.15 6.26 2.53
N LEU A 306 -7.47 6.99 1.65
CA LEU A 306 -7.94 8.24 1.06
C LEU A 306 -8.62 7.98 -0.29
N GLU A 307 -9.69 7.20 -0.27
CA GLU A 307 -10.42 6.78 -1.46
C GLU A 307 -11.90 7.17 -1.39
N GLY A 308 -12.52 7.29 -2.56
CA GLY A 308 -13.97 7.53 -2.65
C GLY A 308 -14.78 6.25 -2.52
N VAL A 309 -16.05 6.40 -2.12
CA VAL A 309 -17.02 5.27 -2.03
C VAL A 309 -17.11 4.49 -3.35
N GLY A 310 -16.95 5.16 -4.50
CA GLY A 310 -16.92 4.49 -5.80
C GLY A 310 -15.77 3.51 -5.99
N THR A 311 -14.59 3.81 -5.44
CA THR A 311 -13.41 2.94 -5.51
C THR A 311 -13.63 1.68 -4.67
N GLU A 312 -14.16 1.82 -3.45
CA GLU A 312 -14.50 0.70 -2.60
C GLU A 312 -15.56 -0.22 -3.22
N LEU A 313 -16.63 0.37 -3.79
CA LEU A 313 -17.65 -0.39 -4.50
C LEU A 313 -17.10 -1.15 -5.71
N HIS A 314 -16.15 -0.56 -6.45
CA HIS A 314 -15.48 -1.21 -7.57
C HIS A 314 -14.66 -2.42 -7.11
N TYR A 315 -13.91 -2.29 -6.02
CA TYR A 315 -13.19 -3.41 -5.42
C TYR A 315 -14.12 -4.57 -5.00
N TRP A 316 -15.21 -4.28 -4.28
CA TRP A 316 -16.15 -5.31 -3.84
C TRP A 316 -16.88 -5.98 -5.00
N ARG A 317 -17.22 -5.22 -6.04
CA ARG A 317 -17.82 -5.76 -7.27
C ARG A 317 -16.84 -6.70 -7.98
N ASP A 318 -15.58 -6.32 -8.12
CA ASP A 318 -14.57 -7.17 -8.75
C ASP A 318 -14.34 -8.45 -7.94
N ARG A 319 -14.26 -8.35 -6.63
CA ARG A 319 -14.21 -9.51 -5.71
C ARG A 319 -15.38 -10.46 -5.91
N LEU A 320 -16.58 -9.94 -6.02
CA LEU A 320 -17.79 -10.75 -6.25
C LEU A 320 -17.72 -11.47 -7.62
N LEU A 321 -17.29 -10.78 -8.66
CA LEU A 321 -17.13 -11.38 -9.99
C LEU A 321 -16.07 -12.48 -10.00
N HIS A 322 -14.95 -12.29 -9.32
CA HIS A 322 -13.92 -13.32 -9.14
C HIS A 322 -14.46 -14.53 -8.38
N PHE A 323 -15.19 -14.33 -7.30
CA PHE A 323 -15.84 -15.40 -6.54
C PHE A 323 -16.81 -16.20 -7.41
N LEU A 324 -17.70 -15.54 -8.11
CA LEU A 324 -18.67 -16.19 -9.00
C LEU A 324 -17.97 -16.96 -10.14
N SER A 325 -16.92 -16.37 -10.73
CA SER A 325 -16.13 -17.02 -11.77
C SER A 325 -15.41 -18.27 -11.28
N PHE A 326 -14.81 -18.21 -10.08
CA PHE A 326 -14.18 -19.35 -9.44
C PHE A 326 -15.18 -20.51 -9.25
N TRP A 327 -16.32 -20.23 -8.61
CA TRP A 327 -17.35 -21.24 -8.36
C TRP A 327 -17.97 -21.78 -9.65
N ARG A 328 -18.21 -20.95 -10.65
CA ARG A 328 -18.63 -21.41 -11.98
C ARG A 328 -17.67 -22.46 -12.53
N ASN A 329 -16.35 -22.20 -12.46
CA ASN A 329 -15.36 -23.14 -12.97
C ASN A 329 -15.34 -24.46 -12.17
N VAL A 330 -15.47 -24.37 -10.83
CA VAL A 330 -15.58 -25.56 -9.96
C VAL A 330 -16.81 -26.40 -10.33
N PHE A 331 -17.99 -25.79 -10.45
CA PHE A 331 -19.22 -26.50 -10.84
C PHE A 331 -19.11 -27.11 -12.22
N MET A 332 -18.56 -26.38 -13.21
CA MET A 332 -18.36 -26.91 -14.57
C MET A 332 -17.42 -28.11 -14.57
N THR A 333 -16.36 -28.10 -13.75
CA THR A 333 -15.44 -29.24 -13.62
C THR A 333 -16.12 -30.45 -12.99
N ILE A 334 -16.94 -30.24 -11.95
CA ILE A 334 -17.71 -31.33 -11.31
C ILE A 334 -18.71 -31.93 -12.31
N LEU A 335 -19.47 -31.10 -13.03
CA LEU A 335 -20.41 -31.56 -14.04
C LEU A 335 -19.72 -32.35 -15.16
N ALA A 336 -18.59 -31.86 -15.66
CA ALA A 336 -17.80 -32.56 -16.68
C ALA A 336 -17.29 -33.92 -16.21
N SER A 337 -16.82 -34.01 -14.94
CA SER A 337 -16.39 -35.28 -14.36
C SER A 337 -17.56 -36.26 -14.16
N MET A 338 -18.72 -35.78 -13.70
CA MET A 338 -19.93 -36.61 -13.59
C MET A 338 -20.39 -37.15 -14.97
N PHE A 339 -20.35 -36.28 -15.99
CA PHE A 339 -20.67 -36.67 -17.34
C PHE A 339 -19.70 -37.74 -17.88
N LEU A 340 -18.39 -37.60 -17.63
CA LEU A 340 -17.40 -38.60 -18.01
C LEU A 340 -17.67 -39.97 -17.32
N VAL A 341 -17.93 -39.93 -16.02
CA VAL A 341 -18.25 -41.17 -15.28
C VAL A 341 -19.51 -41.84 -15.82
N PHE A 342 -20.57 -41.05 -16.10
CA PHE A 342 -21.80 -41.56 -16.69
C PHE A 342 -21.55 -42.14 -18.08
N TRP A 343 -20.75 -41.48 -18.90
CA TRP A 343 -20.41 -41.95 -20.24
C TRP A 343 -19.62 -43.26 -20.21
N CYS A 344 -18.60 -43.37 -19.35
CA CYS A 344 -17.85 -44.60 -19.14
C CYS A 344 -18.74 -45.73 -18.65
N PHE A 345 -19.65 -45.45 -17.70
CA PHE A 345 -20.59 -46.42 -17.19
C PHE A 345 -21.56 -46.93 -18.29
N SER A 346 -22.14 -46.01 -19.07
CA SER A 346 -23.02 -46.34 -20.20
C SER A 346 -22.30 -47.21 -21.26
N TYR A 347 -21.04 -46.86 -21.55
CA TYR A 347 -20.21 -47.65 -22.47
C TYR A 347 -19.96 -49.07 -21.96
N TYR A 348 -19.62 -49.20 -20.67
CA TYR A 348 -19.40 -50.49 -20.01
C TYR A 348 -20.66 -51.38 -20.06
N VAL A 349 -21.81 -50.81 -19.68
CA VAL A 349 -23.08 -51.52 -19.72
C VAL A 349 -23.45 -51.96 -21.15
N GLY A 350 -23.21 -51.09 -22.14
CA GLY A 350 -23.40 -51.44 -23.57
C GLY A 350 -22.56 -52.62 -24.01
N LEU A 351 -21.28 -52.69 -23.60
CA LEU A 351 -20.41 -53.82 -23.89
C LEU A 351 -20.88 -55.12 -23.21
N ASP A 352 -21.34 -55.03 -21.96
CA ASP A 352 -21.87 -56.21 -21.23
C ASP A 352 -23.14 -56.77 -21.89
N LEU A 353 -24.03 -55.90 -22.34
CA LEU A 353 -25.25 -56.30 -23.08
C LEU A 353 -24.92 -57.00 -24.41
N VAL A 354 -23.99 -56.44 -25.20
CA VAL A 354 -23.54 -57.07 -26.47
C VAL A 354 -22.90 -58.42 -26.23
N ASN A 355 -22.11 -58.58 -25.18
CA ASN A 355 -21.51 -59.86 -24.80
C ASN A 355 -22.54 -60.89 -24.37
N LYS A 356 -23.59 -60.50 -23.60
CA LYS A 356 -24.69 -61.38 -23.22
C LYS A 356 -25.58 -61.80 -24.37
N GLU A 357 -25.83 -60.91 -25.33
CA GLU A 357 -26.54 -61.25 -26.58
C GLU A 357 -25.78 -62.31 -27.39
N LYS A 358 -24.47 -62.15 -27.57
CA LYS A 358 -23.63 -63.13 -28.25
C LYS A 358 -23.65 -64.51 -27.55
N THR A 359 -23.57 -64.53 -26.22
CA THR A 359 -23.64 -65.81 -25.48
C THR A 359 -25.02 -66.49 -25.61
N LEU A 360 -26.15 -65.75 -25.64
CA LEU A 360 -27.47 -66.25 -25.90
C LEU A 360 -27.63 -66.84 -27.29
N ASP A 361 -27.10 -66.17 -28.32
CA ASP A 361 -27.11 -66.68 -29.71
C ASP A 361 -26.28 -67.96 -29.86
N ASP A 362 -25.17 -68.09 -29.14
CA ASP A 362 -24.36 -69.32 -29.13
C ASP A 362 -25.04 -70.51 -28.41
N PHE A 363 -25.95 -70.24 -27.45
CA PHE A 363 -26.75 -71.27 -26.79
C PHE A 363 -28.00 -71.70 -27.60
N SER A 364 -28.42 -70.90 -28.59
CA SER A 364 -29.62 -71.16 -29.39
C SER A 364 -29.30 -71.94 -30.69
N LYS A 365 -28.03 -72.18 -30.95
CA LYS A 365 -27.53 -73.05 -32.04
C LYS A 365 -27.18 -74.43 -31.49
#